data_2ef154b45ea49bd1e5c7fab90361ad94
#
_entry.id   2ef154b45ea49bd1e5c7fab90361ad94
#
_cell.length_a   1.000
_cell.length_b   1.000
_cell.length_c   1.000
_cell.angle_alpha   90.00
_cell.angle_beta   90.00
_cell.angle_gamma   90.00
#
_symmetry.space_group_name_H-M   'P 1'
#
loop_
_entity.id
_entity.type
_entity.pdbx_description
1 polymer ?
#
loop_
_entity_poly.entity_id
_entity_poly.type
_entity_poly.pdbx_seq_one_letter_code
_entity_poly.pdbx_strand_id
1 'polypeptide(L)'
;MNREEELYRIFKEELSKDSKIRYSIVDELFNSIKDKNQDLKRKYASEIHGLMTGNITLDIFILSFCVRIDIDVKYIKEMQEKVMLSDSLDWRQKYFIYQQIGSLIFLNPQLNEKDAVVGQWKLIEQIRDLCKTELTIELRQVSDEECNKNLVIVMTDQFITIQHGPTKTALDRCYVIKKKMHKNVFLINTADALPLVGEVPFFMIQVGNHIPEYIEKTEVEWKGEKFTYYQCDEGMPDIGEIEQVLLAIMKLKPSMIVAVGGTSILMALANEIVPTISIGLTQSGVVTTLTDYQVVDYNMLDYVKPIVEQSGRTMEHIIPGKFTFSLKPQTEFITRKDIGIPENAFVMAMVGARLDQEITDEFLTMLESVMNDRMMVVLIGVC
;
A
#
# COMPACT_ATOMS: atom_id res chain seq x y z
N MET A 1 -27.86 18.23 -26.13
CA MET A 1 -26.73 18.00 -25.20
C MET A 1 -27.11 16.74 -24.43
N ASN A 2 -26.33 15.69 -24.49
CA ASN A 2 -26.58 14.53 -23.67
C ASN A 2 -26.19 14.82 -22.20
N ARG A 3 -26.62 13.98 -21.26
CA ARG A 3 -26.34 14.19 -19.82
C ARG A 3 -24.83 14.24 -19.51
N GLU A 4 -24.04 13.48 -20.23
CA GLU A 4 -22.58 13.42 -20.05
C GLU A 4 -21.91 14.74 -20.45
N GLU A 5 -22.32 15.35 -21.58
CA GLU A 5 -21.83 16.67 -22.01
C GLU A 5 -22.19 17.76 -21.00
N GLU A 6 -23.37 17.67 -20.41
CA GLU A 6 -23.83 18.60 -19.36
C GLU A 6 -22.97 18.45 -18.08
N LEU A 7 -22.76 17.22 -17.61
CA LEU A 7 -21.92 16.93 -16.45
C LEU A 7 -20.47 17.37 -16.66
N TYR A 8 -19.92 17.12 -17.85
CA TYR A 8 -18.57 17.58 -18.20
C TYR A 8 -18.46 19.10 -18.17
N ARG A 9 -19.46 19.82 -18.68
CA ARG A 9 -19.48 21.28 -18.62
C ARG A 9 -19.54 21.79 -17.18
N ILE A 10 -20.39 21.19 -16.34
CA ILE A 10 -20.49 21.53 -14.92
C ILE A 10 -19.17 21.22 -14.20
N PHE A 11 -18.56 20.07 -14.46
CA PHE A 11 -17.25 19.72 -13.92
C PHE A 11 -16.18 20.75 -14.26
N LYS A 12 -16.11 21.17 -15.53
CA LYS A 12 -15.22 22.24 -16.00
C LYS A 12 -15.48 23.57 -15.28
N GLU A 13 -16.75 23.94 -15.08
CA GLU A 13 -17.13 25.12 -14.33
C GLU A 13 -16.74 25.03 -12.84
N GLU A 14 -16.87 23.86 -12.22
CA GLU A 14 -16.45 23.65 -10.83
C GLU A 14 -14.93 23.75 -10.66
N LEU A 15 -14.16 23.19 -11.58
CA LEU A 15 -12.69 23.32 -11.56
C LEU A 15 -12.22 24.77 -11.76
N SER A 16 -12.99 25.61 -12.43
CA SER A 16 -12.65 27.03 -12.66
C SER A 16 -12.96 27.95 -11.48
N LYS A 17 -13.67 27.45 -10.46
CA LYS A 17 -13.99 28.19 -9.25
C LYS A 17 -12.94 27.90 -8.19
N ASP A 18 -12.38 28.92 -7.54
CA ASP A 18 -11.51 28.81 -6.37
C ASP A 18 -12.21 28.24 -5.11
N SER A 19 -13.31 27.54 -5.32
CA SER A 19 -14.17 26.96 -4.30
C SER A 19 -13.96 25.45 -4.15
N LYS A 20 -14.34 24.91 -3.02
CA LYS A 20 -14.29 23.45 -2.75
C LYS A 20 -14.95 22.67 -3.89
N ILE A 21 -14.24 21.72 -4.46
CA ILE A 21 -14.75 20.79 -5.49
C ILE A 21 -15.98 20.07 -4.94
N ARG A 22 -17.08 20.07 -5.69
CA ARG A 22 -18.27 19.31 -5.32
C ARG A 22 -18.12 17.87 -5.78
N TYR A 23 -17.66 17.02 -4.90
CA TYR A 23 -17.41 15.60 -5.19
C TYR A 23 -18.63 14.88 -5.76
N SER A 24 -19.86 15.23 -5.34
CA SER A 24 -21.08 14.63 -5.91
C SER A 24 -21.22 14.78 -7.42
N ILE A 25 -20.80 15.93 -7.97
CA ILE A 25 -20.83 16.16 -9.43
C ILE A 25 -19.75 15.33 -10.11
N VAL A 26 -18.58 15.25 -9.49
CA VAL A 26 -17.46 14.44 -9.98
C VAL A 26 -17.82 12.96 -9.99
N ASP A 27 -18.47 12.47 -8.93
CA ASP A 27 -18.97 11.10 -8.82
C ASP A 27 -20.04 10.79 -9.87
N GLU A 28 -20.97 11.73 -10.12
CA GLU A 28 -21.96 11.56 -11.19
C GLU A 28 -21.30 11.46 -12.57
N LEU A 29 -20.32 12.31 -12.86
CA LEU A 29 -19.55 12.26 -14.10
C LEU A 29 -18.82 10.93 -14.24
N PHE A 30 -18.09 10.51 -13.19
CA PHE A 30 -17.40 9.21 -13.17
C PHE A 30 -18.36 8.07 -13.43
N ASN A 31 -19.50 8.01 -12.73
CA ASN A 31 -20.51 6.96 -12.91
C ASN A 31 -21.14 6.95 -14.31
N SER A 32 -21.17 8.09 -15.01
CA SER A 32 -21.66 8.16 -16.39
C SER A 32 -20.65 7.60 -17.41
N ILE A 33 -19.35 7.58 -17.04
CA ILE A 33 -18.25 7.21 -17.95
C ILE A 33 -17.70 5.81 -17.66
N LYS A 34 -17.67 5.37 -16.40
CA LYS A 34 -16.96 4.15 -15.95
C LYS A 34 -17.33 2.88 -16.75
N ASP A 35 -18.59 2.78 -17.19
CA ASP A 35 -19.12 1.61 -17.91
C ASP A 35 -19.08 1.78 -19.45
N LYS A 36 -18.47 2.86 -19.95
CA LYS A 36 -18.29 3.07 -21.40
C LYS A 36 -17.16 2.17 -21.93
N ASN A 37 -17.15 2.00 -23.25
CA ASN A 37 -16.03 1.32 -23.91
C ASN A 37 -14.71 2.09 -23.73
N GLN A 38 -13.59 1.39 -23.90
CA GLN A 38 -12.26 1.94 -23.62
C GLN A 38 -11.90 3.17 -24.46
N ASP A 39 -12.37 3.24 -25.71
CA ASP A 39 -12.06 4.39 -26.57
C ASP A 39 -12.76 5.66 -26.08
N LEU A 40 -13.99 5.55 -25.59
CA LEU A 40 -14.71 6.66 -24.97
C LEU A 40 -14.09 7.07 -23.63
N LYS A 41 -13.71 6.10 -22.79
CA LYS A 41 -12.99 6.36 -21.53
C LYS A 41 -11.71 7.15 -21.78
N ARG A 42 -10.91 6.71 -22.74
CA ARG A 42 -9.66 7.38 -23.14
C ARG A 42 -9.90 8.78 -23.67
N LYS A 43 -10.96 8.96 -24.48
CA LYS A 43 -11.33 10.28 -24.98
C LYS A 43 -11.70 11.23 -23.84
N TYR A 44 -12.58 10.82 -22.92
CA TYR A 44 -12.97 11.64 -21.78
C TYR A 44 -11.79 11.95 -20.86
N ALA A 45 -10.97 10.96 -20.55
CA ALA A 45 -9.76 11.18 -19.74
C ALA A 45 -8.82 12.20 -20.40
N SER A 46 -8.65 12.14 -21.73
CA SER A 46 -7.83 13.11 -22.47
C SER A 46 -8.42 14.53 -22.45
N GLU A 47 -9.74 14.66 -22.59
CA GLU A 47 -10.41 15.96 -22.53
C GLU A 47 -10.32 16.58 -21.11
N ILE A 48 -10.50 15.75 -20.06
CA ILE A 48 -10.39 16.17 -18.67
C ILE A 48 -8.94 16.54 -18.33
N HIS A 49 -7.97 15.74 -18.77
CA HIS A 49 -6.54 16.04 -18.63
C HIS A 49 -6.17 17.42 -19.24
N GLY A 50 -6.80 17.78 -20.38
CA GLY A 50 -6.64 19.10 -20.99
C GLY A 50 -7.17 20.28 -20.17
N LEU A 51 -7.83 20.03 -19.02
CA LEU A 51 -8.31 21.07 -18.09
C LEU A 51 -7.28 21.46 -17.02
N MET A 52 -6.10 20.81 -17.00
CA MET A 52 -5.05 21.18 -16.07
C MET A 52 -4.66 22.65 -16.22
N THR A 53 -4.42 23.31 -15.10
CA THR A 53 -4.21 24.75 -15.03
C THR A 53 -2.80 25.16 -14.62
N GLY A 54 -1.99 24.21 -14.16
CA GLY A 54 -0.70 24.46 -13.51
C GLY A 54 -0.82 24.68 -11.99
N ASN A 55 -2.05 24.73 -11.46
CA ASN A 55 -2.24 24.65 -10.02
C ASN A 55 -2.04 23.21 -9.56
N ILE A 56 -1.02 22.97 -8.76
CA ILE A 56 -0.58 21.61 -8.41
C ILE A 56 -1.68 20.77 -7.77
N THR A 57 -2.42 21.29 -6.82
CA THR A 57 -3.47 20.53 -6.12
C THR A 57 -4.63 20.19 -7.04
N LEU A 58 -5.00 21.09 -7.93
CA LEU A 58 -6.03 20.86 -8.93
C LEU A 58 -5.55 19.88 -9.99
N ASP A 59 -4.32 19.99 -10.45
CA ASP A 59 -3.72 19.08 -11.43
C ASP A 59 -3.63 17.65 -10.86
N ILE A 60 -3.26 17.47 -9.58
CA ILE A 60 -3.26 16.17 -8.89
C ILE A 60 -4.68 15.59 -8.84
N PHE A 61 -5.69 16.42 -8.52
CA PHE A 61 -7.07 15.96 -8.54
C PHE A 61 -7.51 15.48 -9.94
N ILE A 62 -7.20 16.26 -10.99
CA ILE A 62 -7.51 15.91 -12.38
C ILE A 62 -6.83 14.59 -12.77
N LEU A 63 -5.53 14.44 -12.47
CA LEU A 63 -4.78 13.23 -12.78
C LEU A 63 -5.32 12.00 -12.03
N SER A 64 -5.69 12.16 -10.75
CA SER A 64 -6.31 11.09 -9.97
C SER A 64 -7.66 10.65 -10.53
N PHE A 65 -8.44 11.57 -11.09
CA PHE A 65 -9.68 11.26 -11.80
C PHE A 65 -9.42 10.55 -13.13
N CYS A 66 -8.46 11.06 -13.93
CA CYS A 66 -8.11 10.47 -15.22
C CYS A 66 -7.67 9.02 -15.10
N VAL A 67 -6.81 8.71 -14.12
CA VAL A 67 -6.34 7.32 -13.91
C VAL A 67 -7.46 6.36 -13.50
N ARG A 68 -8.52 6.85 -12.87
CA ARG A 68 -9.71 6.03 -12.52
C ARG A 68 -10.60 5.73 -13.71
N ILE A 69 -10.62 6.60 -14.71
CA ILE A 69 -11.40 6.41 -15.95
C ILE A 69 -10.63 5.56 -16.97
N ASP A 70 -9.40 5.97 -17.28
CA ASP A 70 -8.53 5.34 -18.26
C ASP A 70 -7.27 4.87 -17.50
N ILE A 71 -7.27 3.60 -17.09
CA ILE A 71 -6.20 3.03 -16.27
C ILE A 71 -4.91 2.96 -17.10
N ASP A 72 -4.24 4.12 -17.22
CA ASP A 72 -3.02 4.32 -17.99
C ASP A 72 -1.92 4.88 -17.05
N VAL A 73 -0.78 4.23 -17.06
CA VAL A 73 0.38 4.57 -16.22
C VAL A 73 0.93 5.98 -16.46
N LYS A 74 0.66 6.57 -17.63
CA LYS A 74 1.10 7.95 -17.95
C LYS A 74 0.62 8.96 -16.91
N TYR A 75 -0.61 8.81 -16.39
CA TYR A 75 -1.16 9.71 -15.36
C TYR A 75 -0.43 9.55 -14.02
N ILE A 76 -0.02 8.33 -13.68
CA ILE A 76 0.79 8.06 -12.49
C ILE A 76 2.16 8.74 -12.62
N LYS A 77 2.84 8.55 -13.76
CA LYS A 77 4.17 9.13 -14.02
C LYS A 77 4.12 10.66 -13.97
N GLU A 78 3.11 11.25 -14.61
CA GLU A 78 2.93 12.71 -14.60
C GLU A 78 2.63 13.24 -13.20
N MET A 79 1.80 12.52 -12.43
CA MET A 79 1.51 12.87 -11.03
C MET A 79 2.78 12.83 -10.18
N GLN A 80 3.60 11.79 -10.30
CA GLN A 80 4.87 11.65 -9.60
C GLN A 80 5.83 12.81 -9.96
N GLU A 81 5.97 13.12 -11.24
CA GLU A 81 6.82 14.21 -11.72
C GLU A 81 6.38 15.57 -11.17
N LYS A 82 5.08 15.88 -11.26
CA LYS A 82 4.52 17.14 -10.74
C LYS A 82 4.73 17.27 -9.23
N VAL A 83 4.52 16.21 -8.46
CA VAL A 83 4.72 16.19 -7.01
C VAL A 83 6.19 16.38 -6.66
N MET A 84 7.10 15.70 -7.35
CA MET A 84 8.54 15.87 -7.12
C MET A 84 9.01 17.31 -7.42
N LEU A 85 8.51 17.92 -8.49
CA LEU A 85 8.91 19.27 -8.91
C LEU A 85 8.22 20.40 -8.13
N SER A 86 7.20 20.10 -7.32
CA SER A 86 6.45 21.12 -6.60
C SER A 86 7.17 21.58 -5.32
N ASP A 87 7.42 22.89 -5.21
CA ASP A 87 7.89 23.55 -4.00
C ASP A 87 6.74 24.00 -3.07
N SER A 88 5.50 23.96 -3.56
CA SER A 88 4.32 24.41 -2.82
C SER A 88 3.64 23.30 -2.02
N LEU A 89 4.01 22.03 -2.25
CA LEU A 89 3.56 20.91 -1.45
C LEU A 89 4.58 20.62 -0.34
N ASP A 90 4.13 20.61 0.92
CA ASP A 90 4.95 20.14 2.02
C ASP A 90 5.16 18.61 1.96
N TRP A 91 6.03 18.07 2.82
CA TRP A 91 6.37 16.65 2.80
C TRP A 91 5.18 15.76 3.19
N ARG A 92 4.23 16.23 4.04
CA ARG A 92 3.04 15.46 4.44
C ARG A 92 2.08 15.34 3.27
N GLN A 93 1.91 16.42 2.51
CA GLN A 93 1.10 16.43 1.29
C GLN A 93 1.69 15.52 0.22
N LYS A 94 3.01 15.57 0.03
CA LYS A 94 3.72 14.66 -0.88
C LYS A 94 3.59 13.20 -0.42
N TYR A 95 3.67 12.94 0.89
CA TYR A 95 3.50 11.60 1.46
C TYR A 95 2.09 11.07 1.28
N PHE A 96 1.08 11.90 1.52
CA PHE A 96 -0.32 11.55 1.23
C PHE A 96 -0.48 11.12 -0.23
N ILE A 97 0.02 11.91 -1.19
CA ILE A 97 -0.07 11.60 -2.62
C ILE A 97 0.72 10.31 -2.95
N TYR A 98 1.92 10.13 -2.39
CA TYR A 98 2.72 8.92 -2.54
C TYR A 98 1.94 7.67 -2.12
N GLN A 99 1.26 7.71 -0.98
CA GLN A 99 0.43 6.62 -0.48
C GLN A 99 -0.78 6.36 -1.39
N GLN A 100 -1.44 7.41 -1.88
CA GLN A 100 -2.56 7.26 -2.80
C GLN A 100 -2.13 6.67 -4.15
N ILE A 101 -0.99 7.07 -4.70
CA ILE A 101 -0.41 6.45 -5.90
C ILE A 101 -0.08 4.98 -5.65
N GLY A 102 0.54 4.65 -4.52
CA GLY A 102 0.82 3.28 -4.13
C GLY A 102 -0.44 2.42 -4.09
N SER A 103 -1.54 2.95 -3.55
CA SER A 103 -2.85 2.29 -3.53
C SER A 103 -3.43 2.10 -4.94
N LEU A 104 -3.31 3.09 -5.82
CA LEU A 104 -3.75 2.96 -7.21
C LEU A 104 -3.00 1.84 -7.95
N ILE A 105 -1.69 1.76 -7.78
CA ILE A 105 -0.85 0.71 -8.38
C ILE A 105 -1.21 -0.66 -7.79
N PHE A 106 -1.46 -0.73 -6.48
CA PHE A 106 -1.85 -1.98 -5.80
C PHE A 106 -3.21 -2.51 -6.30
N LEU A 107 -4.19 -1.63 -6.46
CA LEU A 107 -5.53 -2.00 -6.93
C LEU A 107 -5.59 -2.29 -8.42
N ASN A 108 -4.63 -1.80 -9.21
CA ASN A 108 -4.62 -1.93 -10.68
C ASN A 108 -3.25 -2.44 -11.14
N PRO A 109 -3.04 -3.76 -11.22
CA PRO A 109 -1.74 -4.34 -11.55
C PRO A 109 -1.13 -3.86 -12.87
N GLN A 110 -1.96 -3.42 -13.83
CA GLN A 110 -1.50 -2.84 -15.10
C GLN A 110 -0.77 -1.49 -14.92
N LEU A 111 -0.94 -0.81 -13.79
CA LEU A 111 -0.19 0.41 -13.43
C LEU A 111 1.19 0.11 -12.84
N ASN A 112 1.47 -1.17 -12.51
CA ASN A 112 2.73 -1.59 -11.90
C ASN A 112 3.85 -1.69 -12.95
N GLU A 113 4.10 -0.61 -13.67
CA GLU A 113 5.22 -0.50 -14.60
C GLU A 113 6.51 -0.09 -13.90
N LYS A 114 7.64 -0.51 -14.45
CA LYS A 114 8.98 -0.26 -13.89
C LYS A 114 9.24 1.22 -13.58
N ASP A 115 8.92 2.10 -14.53
CA ASP A 115 9.16 3.54 -14.36
C ASP A 115 8.29 4.14 -13.24
N ALA A 116 7.04 3.67 -13.09
CA ALA A 116 6.16 4.10 -12.01
C ALA A 116 6.69 3.64 -10.64
N VAL A 117 7.23 2.42 -10.55
CA VAL A 117 7.87 1.91 -9.32
C VAL A 117 9.12 2.72 -8.98
N VAL A 118 9.98 3.01 -9.97
CA VAL A 118 11.16 3.86 -9.78
C VAL A 118 10.76 5.28 -9.38
N GLY A 119 9.68 5.81 -9.95
CA GLY A 119 9.11 7.09 -9.56
C GLY A 119 8.68 7.11 -8.09
N GLN A 120 8.04 6.04 -7.61
CA GLN A 120 7.68 5.90 -6.19
C GLN A 120 8.91 5.89 -5.28
N TRP A 121 9.99 5.20 -5.65
CA TRP A 121 11.23 5.25 -4.87
C TRP A 121 11.85 6.64 -4.78
N LYS A 122 11.96 7.33 -5.90
CA LYS A 122 12.48 8.70 -5.92
C LYS A 122 11.62 9.65 -5.09
N LEU A 123 10.31 9.47 -5.15
CA LEU A 123 9.38 10.30 -4.40
C LEU A 123 9.52 10.08 -2.89
N ILE A 124 9.62 8.84 -2.41
CA ILE A 124 9.82 8.58 -0.97
C ILE A 124 11.21 9.03 -0.48
N GLU A 125 12.24 8.98 -1.32
CA GLU A 125 13.55 9.57 -1.01
C GLU A 125 13.43 11.08 -0.76
N GLN A 126 12.79 11.80 -1.66
CA GLN A 126 12.55 13.23 -1.49
C GLN A 126 11.72 13.54 -0.24
N ILE A 127 10.65 12.77 -0.01
CA ILE A 127 9.79 12.95 1.16
C ILE A 127 10.57 12.73 2.46
N ARG A 128 11.38 11.67 2.53
CA ARG A 128 12.26 11.41 3.68
C ARG A 128 13.21 12.58 3.94
N ASP A 129 13.86 13.08 2.89
CA ASP A 129 14.84 14.16 3.02
C ASP A 129 14.16 15.46 3.48
N LEU A 130 12.97 15.77 2.98
CA LEU A 130 12.18 16.90 3.45
C LEU A 130 11.70 16.71 4.91
N CYS A 131 11.15 15.55 5.26
CA CYS A 131 10.74 15.23 6.63
C CYS A 131 11.91 15.37 7.60
N LYS A 132 13.09 14.89 7.20
CA LYS A 132 14.31 14.98 7.99
C LYS A 132 14.72 16.42 8.33
N THR A 133 14.42 17.39 7.46
CA THR A 133 14.71 18.81 7.76
C THR A 133 13.85 19.40 8.89
N GLU A 134 12.72 18.79 9.22
CA GLU A 134 11.86 19.19 10.32
C GLU A 134 12.18 18.49 11.64
N LEU A 135 13.01 17.43 11.63
CA LEU A 135 13.45 16.77 12.86
C LEU A 135 14.31 17.71 13.73
N THR A 136 14.00 17.74 15.03
CA THR A 136 14.81 18.46 16.02
C THR A 136 15.95 17.60 16.57
N ILE A 137 15.93 16.31 16.28
CA ILE A 137 16.93 15.32 16.69
C ILE A 137 17.90 14.99 15.53
N GLU A 138 19.14 14.69 15.87
CA GLU A 138 20.13 14.18 14.92
C GLU A 138 20.05 12.64 14.87
N LEU A 139 19.83 12.08 13.68
CA LEU A 139 19.83 10.63 13.50
C LEU A 139 21.28 10.12 13.49
N ARG A 140 21.54 9.15 14.35
CA ARG A 140 22.87 8.54 14.47
C ARG A 140 22.78 7.05 14.18
N GLN A 141 23.59 6.59 13.25
CA GLN A 141 23.74 5.16 12.97
C GLN A 141 24.33 4.42 14.19
N VAL A 142 23.69 3.32 14.56
CA VAL A 142 24.15 2.40 15.61
C VAL A 142 25.24 1.50 15.03
N SER A 143 26.43 1.52 15.64
CA SER A 143 27.52 0.64 15.21
C SER A 143 27.29 -0.82 15.63
N ASP A 144 28.00 -1.75 14.99
CA ASP A 144 27.93 -3.18 15.29
C ASP A 144 28.36 -3.50 16.73
N GLU A 145 29.27 -2.70 17.29
CA GLU A 145 29.76 -2.85 18.68
C GLU A 145 28.73 -2.37 19.69
N GLU A 146 27.95 -1.32 19.32
CA GLU A 146 26.95 -0.73 20.20
C GLU A 146 25.61 -1.47 20.15
N CYS A 147 25.33 -2.22 19.07
CA CYS A 147 24.01 -2.79 18.86
C CYS A 147 23.68 -3.91 19.85
N ASN A 148 22.44 -3.94 20.29
CA ASN A 148 21.89 -5.03 21.09
C ASN A 148 21.61 -6.25 20.19
N LYS A 149 22.59 -7.15 20.10
CA LYS A 149 22.51 -8.38 19.27
C LYS A 149 21.30 -9.26 19.59
N ASN A 150 20.69 -9.10 20.77
CA ASN A 150 19.54 -9.90 21.21
C ASN A 150 18.17 -9.24 20.95
N LEU A 151 18.13 -8.06 20.36
CA LEU A 151 16.91 -7.33 20.09
C LEU A 151 16.72 -7.14 18.59
N VAL A 152 15.51 -7.47 18.10
CA VAL A 152 15.02 -7.14 16.76
C VAL A 152 13.73 -6.35 16.90
N ILE A 153 13.59 -5.27 16.16
CA ILE A 153 12.32 -4.57 16.03
C ILE A 153 11.61 -5.08 14.78
N VAL A 154 10.33 -5.40 14.88
CA VAL A 154 9.43 -5.63 13.74
C VAL A 154 8.56 -4.40 13.60
N MET A 155 8.55 -3.77 12.43
CA MET A 155 7.70 -2.61 12.14
C MET A 155 6.68 -2.99 11.08
N THR A 156 5.46 -2.49 11.23
CA THR A 156 4.41 -2.59 10.22
C THR A 156 3.69 -1.24 10.10
N ASP A 157 3.24 -0.90 8.92
CA ASP A 157 2.55 0.36 8.64
C ASP A 157 1.04 0.30 8.96
N GLN A 158 0.51 -0.92 9.13
CA GLN A 158 -0.87 -1.14 9.53
C GLN A 158 -1.03 -2.42 10.37
N PHE A 159 -1.63 -2.30 11.54
CA PHE A 159 -1.94 -3.41 12.44
C PHE A 159 -3.41 -3.36 12.85
N ILE A 160 -4.21 -4.31 12.35
CA ILE A 160 -5.66 -4.30 12.53
C ILE A 160 -6.07 -5.50 13.39
N THR A 161 -6.64 -6.50 12.78
CA THR A 161 -7.10 -7.72 13.48
C THR A 161 -6.24 -8.92 13.10
N ILE A 162 -6.32 -10.00 13.88
CA ILE A 162 -5.61 -11.26 13.58
C ILE A 162 -6.12 -11.95 12.31
N GLN A 163 -7.25 -11.54 11.74
CA GLN A 163 -7.73 -12.00 10.43
C GLN A 163 -7.04 -11.28 9.27
N HIS A 164 -6.54 -10.07 9.51
CA HIS A 164 -5.84 -9.27 8.51
C HIS A 164 -4.49 -9.90 8.14
N GLY A 165 -4.25 -10.11 6.85
CA GLY A 165 -3.04 -10.77 6.33
C GLY A 165 -1.73 -10.09 6.75
N PRO A 166 -1.57 -8.78 6.57
CA PRO A 166 -0.41 -8.02 7.04
C PRO A 166 -0.15 -8.18 8.54
N THR A 167 -1.19 -8.05 9.39
CA THR A 167 -1.09 -8.26 10.83
C THR A 167 -0.58 -9.65 11.18
N LYS A 168 -1.12 -10.70 10.54
CA LYS A 168 -0.62 -12.08 10.71
C LYS A 168 0.83 -12.21 10.30
N THR A 169 1.22 -11.58 9.20
CA THR A 169 2.60 -11.64 8.71
C THR A 169 3.55 -11.01 9.71
N ALA A 170 3.23 -9.83 10.27
CA ALA A 170 4.04 -9.19 11.29
C ALA A 170 4.15 -10.08 12.55
N LEU A 171 3.03 -10.62 13.05
CA LEU A 171 3.02 -11.51 14.21
C LEU A 171 3.78 -12.82 13.98
N ASP A 172 3.69 -13.42 12.79
CA ASP A 172 4.46 -14.61 12.45
C ASP A 172 5.97 -14.32 12.37
N ARG A 173 6.39 -13.15 11.91
CA ARG A 173 7.80 -12.74 11.97
C ARG A 173 8.27 -12.57 13.41
N CYS A 174 7.48 -11.90 14.27
CA CYS A 174 7.76 -11.83 15.69
C CYS A 174 7.94 -13.22 16.32
N TYR A 175 7.03 -14.13 16.02
CA TYR A 175 7.07 -15.50 16.54
C TYR A 175 8.33 -16.25 16.07
N VAL A 176 8.66 -16.20 14.78
CA VAL A 176 9.85 -16.89 14.24
C VAL A 176 11.14 -16.30 14.84
N ILE A 177 11.27 -14.98 14.92
CA ILE A 177 12.43 -14.31 15.50
C ILE A 177 12.60 -14.74 16.96
N LYS A 178 11.54 -14.74 17.76
CA LYS A 178 11.59 -15.15 19.16
C LYS A 178 11.89 -16.64 19.33
N LYS A 179 11.20 -17.52 18.58
CA LYS A 179 11.26 -18.97 18.77
C LYS A 179 12.41 -19.67 18.06
N LYS A 180 12.80 -19.18 16.88
CA LYS A 180 13.83 -19.83 16.06
C LYS A 180 15.18 -19.15 16.14
N MET A 181 15.19 -17.82 16.29
CA MET A 181 16.41 -17.04 16.40
C MET A 181 16.77 -16.73 17.87
N HIS A 182 15.89 -17.05 18.82
CA HIS A 182 16.06 -16.81 20.26
C HIS A 182 16.37 -15.34 20.60
N LYS A 183 15.73 -14.41 19.89
CA LYS A 183 15.90 -12.97 20.11
C LYS A 183 14.67 -12.35 20.75
N ASN A 184 14.88 -11.29 21.51
CA ASN A 184 13.79 -10.43 21.96
C ASN A 184 13.18 -9.68 20.77
N VAL A 185 11.90 -9.45 20.83
CA VAL A 185 11.17 -8.77 19.75
C VAL A 185 10.36 -7.62 20.33
N PHE A 186 10.44 -6.49 19.68
CA PHE A 186 9.56 -5.35 19.89
C PHE A 186 8.78 -5.09 18.57
N LEU A 187 7.45 -5.14 18.64
CA LEU A 187 6.58 -4.88 17.50
C LEU A 187 6.09 -3.44 17.56
N ILE A 188 6.30 -2.70 16.48
CA ILE A 188 5.84 -1.32 16.32
C ILE A 188 4.88 -1.25 15.13
N ASN A 189 3.67 -0.73 15.37
CA ASN A 189 2.78 -0.30 14.32
C ASN A 189 2.97 1.20 14.09
N THR A 190 3.47 1.59 12.93
CA THR A 190 3.73 2.99 12.60
C THR A 190 2.45 3.76 12.27
N ALA A 191 1.36 3.06 11.99
CA ALA A 191 0.02 3.60 11.71
C ALA A 191 -0.03 4.68 10.60
N ASP A 192 0.97 4.73 9.73
CA ASP A 192 1.12 5.75 8.69
C ASP A 192 0.79 5.27 7.26
N ALA A 193 0.19 4.06 7.13
CA ALA A 193 -0.34 3.59 5.86
C ALA A 193 -1.61 4.36 5.47
N LEU A 194 -1.65 4.92 4.26
CA LEU A 194 -2.80 5.63 3.71
C LEU A 194 -3.38 6.70 4.67
N PRO A 195 -2.56 7.66 5.13
CA PRO A 195 -2.96 8.65 6.12
C PRO A 195 -3.89 9.70 5.53
N LEU A 196 -4.68 10.38 6.39
CA LEU A 196 -5.41 11.61 6.05
C LEU A 196 -4.59 12.89 6.30
N VAL A 197 -3.52 12.78 7.07
CA VAL A 197 -2.63 13.92 7.35
C VAL A 197 -1.91 14.35 6.07
N GLY A 198 -1.89 15.65 5.78
CA GLY A 198 -1.35 16.20 4.55
C GLY A 198 -2.29 16.10 3.35
N GLU A 199 -3.57 15.79 3.58
CA GLU A 199 -4.56 15.62 2.52
C GLU A 199 -4.60 16.81 1.54
N VAL A 200 -4.61 16.46 0.25
CA VAL A 200 -4.88 17.35 -0.86
C VAL A 200 -6.08 16.82 -1.64
N PRO A 201 -6.77 17.63 -2.47
CA PRO A 201 -7.82 17.12 -3.34
C PRO A 201 -7.34 15.92 -4.17
N PHE A 202 -8.01 14.77 -4.02
CA PHE A 202 -7.69 13.53 -4.71
C PHE A 202 -8.98 12.73 -4.95
N PHE A 203 -9.16 12.19 -6.12
CA PHE A 203 -10.39 11.47 -6.44
C PHE A 203 -10.35 10.03 -5.92
N MET A 204 -11.38 9.64 -5.17
CA MET A 204 -11.52 8.32 -4.54
C MET A 204 -10.31 7.97 -3.65
N ILE A 205 -10.07 8.79 -2.62
CA ILE A 205 -9.01 8.53 -1.64
C ILE A 205 -9.20 7.17 -0.97
N GLN A 206 -8.07 6.52 -0.71
CA GLN A 206 -7.99 5.35 0.14
C GLN A 206 -7.49 5.77 1.51
N VAL A 207 -8.06 5.19 2.56
CA VAL A 207 -7.70 5.48 3.95
C VAL A 207 -7.30 4.18 4.63
N GLY A 208 -6.23 4.22 5.39
CA GLY A 208 -5.80 3.12 6.23
C GLY A 208 -6.75 2.91 7.42
N ASN A 209 -6.69 1.72 8.00
CA ASN A 209 -7.46 1.42 9.20
C ASN A 209 -6.58 1.55 10.44
N HIS A 210 -7.07 2.25 11.42
CA HIS A 210 -6.47 2.41 12.74
C HIS A 210 -7.40 1.81 13.79
N ILE A 211 -6.84 1.07 14.76
CA ILE A 211 -7.61 0.47 15.87
C ILE A 211 -7.22 1.18 17.16
N PRO A 212 -8.03 2.12 17.66
CA PRO A 212 -7.68 2.94 18.83
C PRO A 212 -7.37 2.12 20.09
N GLU A 213 -8.04 0.97 20.27
CA GLU A 213 -7.84 0.09 21.42
C GLU A 213 -6.43 -0.51 21.49
N TYR A 214 -5.63 -0.39 20.43
CA TYR A 214 -4.25 -0.84 20.44
C TYR A 214 -3.26 0.24 20.90
N ILE A 215 -3.65 1.50 20.98
CA ILE A 215 -2.76 2.58 21.46
C ILE A 215 -2.30 2.33 22.90
N GLU A 216 -3.22 1.89 23.77
CA GLU A 216 -2.91 1.63 25.17
C GLU A 216 -2.26 0.25 25.41
N LYS A 217 -2.15 -0.61 24.40
CA LYS A 217 -1.55 -1.91 24.55
C LYS A 217 -0.03 -1.82 24.52
N THR A 218 0.58 -2.35 25.56
CA THR A 218 2.04 -2.52 25.64
C THR A 218 2.52 -3.92 25.24
N GLU A 219 1.56 -4.84 25.00
CA GLU A 219 1.84 -6.24 24.70
C GLU A 219 0.76 -6.81 23.78
N VAL A 220 1.16 -7.66 22.85
CA VAL A 220 0.27 -8.48 22.01
C VAL A 220 0.67 -9.95 22.12
N GLU A 221 -0.30 -10.86 21.93
CA GLU A 221 -0.07 -12.30 22.01
C GLU A 221 -0.33 -12.98 20.67
N TRP A 222 0.53 -13.91 20.30
CA TRP A 222 0.37 -14.74 19.11
C TRP A 222 0.97 -16.13 19.32
N LYS A 223 0.19 -17.18 19.07
CA LYS A 223 0.58 -18.59 19.21
C LYS A 223 1.17 -18.92 20.59
N GLY A 224 0.61 -18.30 21.65
CA GLY A 224 1.04 -18.46 23.04
C GLY A 224 2.33 -17.71 23.42
N GLU A 225 2.82 -16.86 22.54
CA GLU A 225 3.94 -15.96 22.83
C GLU A 225 3.49 -14.51 22.92
N LYS A 226 4.07 -13.79 23.86
CA LYS A 226 3.82 -12.38 24.09
C LYS A 226 4.96 -11.54 23.54
N PHE A 227 4.63 -10.40 22.94
CA PHE A 227 5.57 -9.47 22.33
C PHE A 227 5.31 -8.07 22.87
N THR A 228 6.36 -7.37 23.24
CA THR A 228 6.26 -5.93 23.52
C THR A 228 5.72 -5.24 22.29
N TYR A 229 4.77 -4.34 22.48
CA TYR A 229 4.03 -3.68 21.42
C TYR A 229 3.94 -2.18 21.64
N TYR A 230 4.00 -1.44 20.56
CA TYR A 230 3.71 -0.01 20.51
C TYR A 230 2.94 0.32 19.23
N GLN A 231 1.98 1.19 19.32
CA GLN A 231 1.25 1.74 18.18
C GLN A 231 1.34 3.25 18.20
N CYS A 232 1.76 3.83 17.07
CA CYS A 232 1.67 5.26 16.84
C CYS A 232 0.22 5.73 16.74
N ASP A 233 -0.02 7.00 16.99
CA ASP A 233 -1.35 7.61 16.96
C ASP A 233 -1.94 7.62 15.53
N GLU A 234 -3.25 7.79 15.43
CA GLU A 234 -3.97 7.89 14.15
C GLU A 234 -3.62 9.16 13.35
N GLY A 235 -3.03 10.16 14.01
CA GLY A 235 -2.55 11.40 13.38
C GLY A 235 -1.26 11.27 12.60
N MET A 236 -0.73 10.05 12.40
CA MET A 236 0.49 9.84 11.62
C MET A 236 0.30 10.23 10.12
N PRO A 237 1.34 10.76 9.46
CA PRO A 237 2.68 11.04 9.99
C PRO A 237 2.74 12.35 10.80
N ASP A 238 3.10 12.25 12.06
CA ASP A 238 3.35 13.37 12.98
C ASP A 238 4.83 13.43 13.36
N ILE A 239 5.44 14.63 13.33
CA ILE A 239 6.88 14.77 13.54
C ILE A 239 7.30 14.46 14.97
N GLY A 240 6.47 14.82 15.95
CA GLY A 240 6.76 14.56 17.36
C GLY A 240 6.72 13.07 17.68
N GLU A 241 5.73 12.35 17.14
CA GLU A 241 5.61 10.91 17.28
C GLU A 241 6.74 10.18 16.55
N ILE A 242 7.10 10.63 15.35
CA ILE A 242 8.25 10.12 14.59
C ILE A 242 9.51 10.25 15.44
N GLU A 243 9.79 11.43 16.02
CA GLU A 243 10.97 11.66 16.87
C GLU A 243 10.99 10.75 18.09
N GLN A 244 9.86 10.55 18.76
CA GLN A 244 9.77 9.65 19.92
C GLN A 244 10.18 8.23 19.57
N VAL A 245 9.67 7.69 18.45
CA VAL A 245 10.01 6.35 18.00
C VAL A 245 11.47 6.25 17.58
N LEU A 246 11.99 7.24 16.84
CA LEU A 246 13.41 7.26 16.43
C LEU A 246 14.34 7.35 17.63
N LEU A 247 14.03 8.18 18.64
CA LEU A 247 14.77 8.23 19.90
C LEU A 247 14.72 6.90 20.65
N ALA A 248 13.58 6.22 20.67
CA ALA A 248 13.47 4.90 21.28
C ALA A 248 14.36 3.87 20.54
N ILE A 249 14.37 3.88 19.20
CA ILE A 249 15.25 3.01 18.40
C ILE A 249 16.72 3.28 18.70
N MET A 250 17.16 4.56 18.72
CA MET A 250 18.53 4.94 19.06
C MET A 250 18.93 4.52 20.48
N LYS A 251 18.00 4.55 21.43
CA LYS A 251 18.22 4.11 22.82
C LYS A 251 18.26 2.60 22.95
N LEU A 252 17.37 1.88 22.29
CA LEU A 252 17.26 0.43 22.34
C LEU A 252 18.37 -0.26 21.54
N LYS A 253 18.89 0.42 20.52
CA LYS A 253 19.99 -0.06 19.65
C LYS A 253 19.73 -1.47 19.10
N PRO A 254 18.59 -1.78 18.48
CA PRO A 254 18.32 -3.13 17.99
C PRO A 254 19.38 -3.57 16.97
N SER A 255 19.55 -4.87 16.81
CA SER A 255 20.48 -5.41 15.80
C SER A 255 19.99 -5.19 14.37
N MET A 256 18.69 -5.09 14.19
CA MET A 256 18.05 -4.82 12.89
C MET A 256 16.56 -4.48 13.06
N ILE A 257 15.99 -3.91 12.02
CA ILE A 257 14.55 -3.75 11.86
C ILE A 257 14.06 -4.68 10.74
N VAL A 258 12.96 -5.38 10.99
CA VAL A 258 12.22 -6.12 9.98
C VAL A 258 10.95 -5.33 9.65
N ALA A 259 10.92 -4.70 8.49
CA ALA A 259 9.79 -3.93 7.99
C ALA A 259 8.81 -4.86 7.25
N VAL A 260 7.58 -4.97 7.74
CA VAL A 260 6.51 -5.77 7.14
C VAL A 260 5.50 -4.82 6.51
N GLY A 261 5.33 -4.90 5.21
CA GLY A 261 4.66 -3.89 4.42
C GLY A 261 5.72 -3.03 3.75
N GLY A 262 5.80 -1.77 4.05
CA GLY A 262 6.99 -1.04 3.68
C GLY A 262 6.77 0.19 2.84
N THR A 263 5.71 0.95 3.15
CA THR A 263 5.50 2.27 2.56
C THR A 263 5.62 3.40 3.60
N SER A 264 6.05 3.07 4.82
CA SER A 264 6.13 3.98 5.95
C SER A 264 7.30 4.95 5.87
N ILE A 265 7.03 6.24 6.10
CA ILE A 265 8.07 7.26 6.23
C ILE A 265 8.91 7.05 7.51
N LEU A 266 8.29 6.60 8.58
CA LEU A 266 8.99 6.28 9.82
C LEU A 266 9.98 5.12 9.64
N MET A 267 9.61 4.07 8.88
CA MET A 267 10.54 2.98 8.51
C MET A 267 11.71 3.51 7.67
N ALA A 268 11.45 4.42 6.73
CA ALA A 268 12.48 5.03 5.89
C ALA A 268 13.50 5.84 6.73
N LEU A 269 13.04 6.56 7.74
CA LEU A 269 13.93 7.30 8.67
C LEU A 269 14.66 6.35 9.62
N ALA A 270 14.01 5.31 10.14
CA ALA A 270 14.63 4.33 11.03
C ALA A 270 15.78 3.56 10.34
N ASN A 271 15.71 3.41 9.01
CA ASN A 271 16.79 2.80 8.21
C ASN A 271 18.11 3.58 8.28
N GLU A 272 18.09 4.87 8.62
CA GLU A 272 19.31 5.66 8.84
C GLU A 272 19.99 5.37 10.19
N ILE A 273 19.29 4.70 11.11
CA ILE A 273 19.76 4.40 12.46
C ILE A 273 20.30 2.96 12.56
N VAL A 274 19.56 2.00 12.02
CA VAL A 274 19.90 0.57 12.08
C VAL A 274 19.59 -0.14 10.79
N PRO A 275 20.29 -1.22 10.44
CA PRO A 275 20.02 -2.01 9.25
C PRO A 275 18.56 -2.47 9.20
N THR A 276 17.92 -2.27 8.07
CA THR A 276 16.51 -2.60 7.86
C THR A 276 16.33 -3.56 6.69
N ILE A 277 15.50 -4.59 6.90
CA ILE A 277 15.09 -5.54 5.88
C ILE A 277 13.58 -5.45 5.67
N SER A 278 13.13 -5.21 4.45
CA SER A 278 11.70 -5.20 4.13
C SER A 278 11.21 -6.55 3.61
N ILE A 279 10.00 -6.89 4.00
CA ILE A 279 9.26 -8.07 3.56
C ILE A 279 7.95 -7.60 2.97
N GLY A 280 7.80 -7.76 1.65
CA GLY A 280 6.56 -7.42 0.94
C GLY A 280 5.39 -8.28 1.41
N LEU A 281 4.19 -7.71 1.34
CA LEU A 281 2.94 -8.38 1.70
C LEU A 281 2.27 -9.06 0.50
N THR A 282 2.74 -8.75 -0.69
CA THR A 282 2.28 -9.33 -1.95
C THR A 282 3.46 -9.87 -2.73
N GLN A 283 3.21 -10.78 -3.64
CA GLN A 283 4.23 -11.29 -4.57
C GLN A 283 4.53 -10.31 -5.72
N SER A 284 3.92 -9.13 -5.70
CA SER A 284 3.94 -8.18 -6.83
C SER A 284 5.25 -7.40 -6.99
N GLY A 285 6.34 -7.82 -6.36
CA GLY A 285 7.65 -7.25 -6.65
C GLY A 285 8.25 -6.44 -5.50
N VAL A 286 8.82 -5.31 -5.83
CA VAL A 286 9.65 -4.49 -4.95
C VAL A 286 8.80 -3.63 -4.05
N VAL A 287 9.12 -3.60 -2.77
CA VAL A 287 8.56 -2.64 -1.83
C VAL A 287 9.17 -1.26 -2.11
N THR A 288 8.35 -0.25 -2.26
CA THR A 288 8.80 1.12 -2.55
C THR A 288 9.12 1.91 -1.29
N THR A 289 9.84 1.30 -0.36
CA THR A 289 10.39 1.99 0.82
C THR A 289 11.90 1.93 0.84
N LEU A 290 12.50 2.79 1.65
CA LEU A 290 13.94 2.87 1.80
C LEU A 290 14.37 1.89 2.89
N THR A 291 14.98 0.79 2.48
CA THR A 291 15.55 -0.25 3.37
C THR A 291 16.86 -0.74 2.77
N ASP A 292 17.78 -1.24 3.62
CA ASP A 292 19.06 -1.78 3.13
C ASP A 292 18.85 -3.04 2.32
N TYR A 293 17.93 -3.90 2.76
CA TYR A 293 17.64 -5.17 2.11
C TYR A 293 16.15 -5.35 1.86
N GLN A 294 15.83 -6.06 0.79
CA GLN A 294 14.44 -6.44 0.47
C GLN A 294 14.35 -7.93 0.18
N VAL A 295 13.39 -8.60 0.81
CA VAL A 295 13.08 -10.00 0.49
C VAL A 295 12.15 -10.04 -0.71
N VAL A 296 12.58 -10.71 -1.77
CA VAL A 296 11.83 -10.84 -3.03
C VAL A 296 11.67 -12.31 -3.38
N ASP A 297 10.50 -12.71 -3.89
CA ASP A 297 10.27 -14.09 -4.33
C ASP A 297 11.22 -14.45 -5.49
N TYR A 298 11.73 -15.66 -5.47
CA TYR A 298 12.65 -16.17 -6.52
C TYR A 298 12.10 -15.99 -7.93
N ASN A 299 10.79 -16.13 -8.12
CA ASN A 299 10.14 -15.99 -9.42
C ASN A 299 10.08 -14.55 -9.92
N MET A 300 10.34 -13.58 -9.05
CA MET A 300 10.25 -12.16 -9.36
C MET A 300 11.62 -11.51 -9.65
N LEU A 301 12.73 -12.24 -9.51
CA LEU A 301 14.07 -11.68 -9.63
C LEU A 301 14.33 -11.02 -10.99
N ASP A 302 13.92 -11.64 -12.08
CA ASP A 302 14.09 -11.08 -13.42
C ASP A 302 13.26 -9.81 -13.65
N TYR A 303 12.08 -9.73 -13.03
CA TYR A 303 11.24 -8.53 -13.06
C TYR A 303 11.83 -7.41 -12.21
N VAL A 304 12.34 -7.72 -11.03
CA VAL A 304 12.87 -6.77 -10.05
C VAL A 304 14.21 -6.17 -10.47
N LYS A 305 15.09 -6.97 -11.09
CA LYS A 305 16.43 -6.56 -11.46
C LYS A 305 16.51 -5.21 -12.19
N PRO A 306 15.80 -4.98 -13.32
CA PRO A 306 15.88 -3.71 -14.01
C PRO A 306 15.28 -2.53 -13.19
N ILE A 307 14.36 -2.77 -12.27
CA ILE A 307 13.83 -1.74 -11.38
C ILE A 307 14.90 -1.31 -10.37
N VAL A 308 15.59 -2.27 -9.76
CA VAL A 308 16.66 -2.05 -8.80
C VAL A 308 17.81 -1.27 -9.46
N GLU A 309 18.26 -1.69 -10.65
CA GLU A 309 19.33 -1.04 -11.39
C GLU A 309 18.95 0.41 -11.80
N GLN A 310 17.72 0.64 -12.25
CA GLN A 310 17.22 1.96 -12.64
C GLN A 310 17.02 2.90 -11.44
N SER A 311 16.80 2.36 -10.24
CA SER A 311 16.75 3.15 -8.99
C SER A 311 18.15 3.51 -8.45
N GLY A 312 19.24 3.12 -9.12
CA GLY A 312 20.61 3.34 -8.66
C GLY A 312 21.09 2.37 -7.59
N ARG A 313 20.31 1.31 -7.30
CA ARG A 313 20.67 0.25 -6.35
C ARG A 313 21.29 -0.95 -7.05
N THR A 314 21.78 -1.90 -6.27
CA THR A 314 22.36 -3.15 -6.78
C THR A 314 21.56 -4.36 -6.29
N MET A 315 21.68 -5.49 -7.01
CA MET A 315 21.02 -6.73 -6.63
C MET A 315 21.55 -7.34 -5.31
N GLU A 316 22.66 -6.83 -4.77
CA GLU A 316 23.16 -7.21 -3.45
C GLU A 316 22.21 -6.83 -2.31
N HIS A 317 21.37 -5.83 -2.53
CA HIS A 317 20.29 -5.43 -1.61
C HIS A 317 19.05 -6.32 -1.68
N ILE A 318 18.99 -7.26 -2.65
CA ILE A 318 17.87 -8.17 -2.83
C ILE A 318 18.20 -9.53 -2.24
N ILE A 319 17.40 -9.95 -1.25
CA ILE A 319 17.48 -11.27 -0.64
C ILE A 319 16.43 -12.17 -1.31
N PRO A 320 16.85 -13.15 -2.13
CA PRO A 320 15.90 -14.08 -2.70
C PRO A 320 15.25 -14.93 -1.61
N GLY A 321 13.94 -14.97 -1.58
CA GLY A 321 13.16 -15.72 -0.61
C GLY A 321 12.03 -16.50 -1.26
N LYS A 322 11.43 -17.39 -0.51
CA LYS A 322 10.21 -18.08 -0.90
C LYS A 322 9.14 -17.79 0.14
N PHE A 323 8.03 -17.22 -0.32
CA PHE A 323 6.88 -17.06 0.56
C PHE A 323 6.21 -18.42 0.76
N THR A 324 6.11 -18.86 2.00
CA THR A 324 5.48 -20.12 2.38
C THR A 324 4.35 -19.86 3.36
N PHE A 325 3.25 -20.55 3.17
CA PHE A 325 2.12 -20.52 4.09
C PHE A 325 2.07 -21.85 4.86
N SER A 326 1.94 -21.78 6.19
CA SER A 326 1.61 -22.93 7.00
C SER A 326 0.10 -23.09 7.06
N LEU A 327 -0.43 -24.04 6.32
CA LEU A 327 -1.84 -24.40 6.44
C LEU A 327 -2.06 -25.13 7.78
N LYS A 328 -3.13 -24.74 8.50
CA LYS A 328 -3.57 -25.52 9.66
C LYS A 328 -4.12 -26.85 9.18
N PRO A 329 -3.83 -27.96 9.89
CA PRO A 329 -4.51 -29.22 9.62
C PRO A 329 -6.02 -29.01 9.69
N GLN A 330 -6.75 -29.57 8.74
CA GLN A 330 -8.21 -29.56 8.78
C GLN A 330 -8.66 -30.47 9.93
N THR A 331 -9.33 -29.91 10.92
CA THR A 331 -9.85 -30.63 12.09
C THR A 331 -11.34 -30.93 11.99
N GLU A 332 -12.05 -30.21 11.13
CA GLU A 332 -13.46 -30.38 10.84
C GLU A 332 -13.66 -30.79 9.39
N PHE A 333 -14.49 -31.79 9.17
CA PHE A 333 -14.84 -32.27 7.84
C PHE A 333 -16.26 -31.82 7.53
N ILE A 334 -16.37 -30.84 6.63
CA ILE A 334 -17.64 -30.41 6.06
C ILE A 334 -17.79 -31.16 4.73
N THR A 335 -18.89 -31.90 4.58
CA THR A 335 -19.19 -32.60 3.35
C THR A 335 -19.89 -31.69 2.35
N ARG A 336 -19.87 -32.05 1.08
CA ARG A 336 -20.61 -31.34 0.03
C ARG A 336 -22.10 -31.22 0.39
N LYS A 337 -22.67 -32.25 0.99
CA LYS A 337 -24.08 -32.31 1.41
C LYS A 337 -24.39 -31.27 2.50
N ASP A 338 -23.45 -31.02 3.42
CA ASP A 338 -23.64 -30.08 4.52
C ASP A 338 -23.76 -28.64 4.04
N ILE A 339 -23.18 -28.34 2.86
CA ILE A 339 -23.20 -27.01 2.23
C ILE A 339 -24.03 -26.98 0.92
N GLY A 340 -24.84 -27.99 0.71
CA GLY A 340 -25.79 -28.04 -0.42
C GLY A 340 -25.15 -28.24 -1.80
N ILE A 341 -23.94 -28.75 -1.87
CA ILE A 341 -23.25 -29.02 -3.15
C ILE A 341 -23.53 -30.44 -3.62
N PRO A 342 -24.03 -30.65 -4.84
CA PRO A 342 -24.25 -32.00 -5.41
C PRO A 342 -22.93 -32.79 -5.44
N GLU A 343 -23.02 -34.09 -5.12
CA GLU A 343 -21.83 -34.99 -5.07
C GLU A 343 -21.06 -35.06 -6.40
N ASN A 344 -21.76 -35.00 -7.52
CA ASN A 344 -21.21 -35.10 -8.86
C ASN A 344 -20.90 -33.75 -9.53
N ALA A 345 -21.06 -32.62 -8.80
CA ALA A 345 -20.76 -31.32 -9.32
C ALA A 345 -19.23 -31.08 -9.38
N PHE A 346 -18.77 -30.47 -10.48
CA PHE A 346 -17.47 -29.85 -10.53
C PHE A 346 -17.55 -28.48 -9.84
N VAL A 347 -16.79 -28.29 -8.78
CA VAL A 347 -16.86 -27.08 -7.95
C VAL A 347 -15.65 -26.20 -8.23
N MET A 348 -15.90 -24.97 -8.61
CA MET A 348 -14.93 -23.88 -8.67
C MET A 348 -15.15 -22.98 -7.46
N ALA A 349 -14.12 -22.77 -6.63
CA ALA A 349 -14.16 -21.84 -5.50
C ALA A 349 -13.45 -20.55 -5.85
N MET A 350 -14.15 -19.43 -5.67
CA MET A 350 -13.56 -18.09 -5.77
C MET A 350 -13.50 -17.52 -4.35
N VAL A 351 -12.28 -17.26 -3.89
CA VAL A 351 -12.02 -16.83 -2.51
C VAL A 351 -11.36 -15.48 -2.51
N GLY A 352 -11.96 -14.50 -1.86
CA GLY A 352 -11.40 -13.15 -1.76
C GLY A 352 -12.17 -12.26 -0.80
N ALA A 353 -11.51 -11.23 -0.31
CA ALA A 353 -12.13 -10.21 0.54
C ALA A 353 -12.69 -9.02 -0.27
N ARG A 354 -12.46 -8.98 -1.58
CA ARG A 354 -12.83 -7.87 -2.49
C ARG A 354 -13.30 -8.42 -3.83
N LEU A 355 -14.14 -9.46 -3.80
CA LEU A 355 -14.60 -10.13 -5.02
C LEU A 355 -15.36 -9.18 -5.97
N ASP A 356 -16.03 -8.17 -5.42
CA ASP A 356 -16.67 -7.07 -6.14
C ASP A 356 -15.70 -6.20 -7.00
N GLN A 357 -14.42 -6.16 -6.60
CA GLN A 357 -13.37 -5.40 -7.28
C GLN A 357 -12.44 -6.27 -8.12
N GLU A 358 -12.31 -7.54 -7.74
CA GLU A 358 -11.36 -8.49 -8.36
C GLU A 358 -12.00 -9.32 -9.48
N ILE A 359 -13.33 -9.46 -9.48
CA ILE A 359 -14.08 -10.18 -10.53
C ILE A 359 -14.51 -9.17 -11.61
N THR A 360 -13.92 -9.29 -12.79
CA THR A 360 -14.26 -8.44 -13.93
C THR A 360 -15.41 -9.02 -14.76
N ASP A 361 -16.10 -8.17 -15.53
CA ASP A 361 -17.16 -8.60 -16.46
C ASP A 361 -16.63 -9.58 -17.53
N GLU A 362 -15.36 -9.38 -17.98
CA GLU A 362 -14.73 -10.31 -18.91
C GLU A 362 -14.53 -11.69 -18.26
N PHE A 363 -14.14 -11.72 -16.98
CA PHE A 363 -14.01 -12.99 -16.26
C PHE A 363 -15.36 -13.68 -16.10
N LEU A 364 -16.42 -12.94 -15.77
CA LEU A 364 -17.77 -13.49 -15.67
C LEU A 364 -18.26 -14.03 -17.02
N THR A 365 -18.03 -13.29 -18.11
CA THR A 365 -18.36 -13.72 -19.48
C THR A 365 -17.60 -15.00 -19.86
N MET A 366 -16.29 -15.06 -19.56
CA MET A 366 -15.48 -16.25 -19.76
C MET A 366 -16.03 -17.43 -18.94
N LEU A 367 -16.34 -17.19 -17.67
CA LEU A 367 -16.89 -18.21 -16.76
C LEU A 367 -18.21 -18.74 -17.28
N GLU A 368 -19.14 -17.86 -17.68
CA GLU A 368 -20.44 -18.22 -18.26
C GLU A 368 -20.26 -19.08 -19.53
N SER A 369 -19.27 -18.78 -20.36
CA SER A 369 -19.01 -19.50 -21.60
C SER A 369 -18.58 -20.96 -21.39
N VAL A 370 -18.04 -21.30 -20.23
CA VAL A 370 -17.56 -22.65 -19.87
C VAL A 370 -18.47 -23.39 -18.90
N MET A 371 -19.40 -22.69 -18.25
CA MET A 371 -20.35 -23.28 -17.30
C MET A 371 -21.32 -24.24 -17.98
N ASN A 372 -21.65 -25.31 -17.26
CA ASN A 372 -22.68 -26.28 -17.65
C ASN A 372 -23.38 -26.83 -16.39
N ASP A 373 -24.43 -27.63 -16.58
CA ASP A 373 -25.28 -28.18 -15.50
C ASP A 373 -24.55 -29.00 -14.43
N ARG A 374 -23.30 -29.39 -14.67
CA ARG A 374 -22.47 -30.15 -13.73
C ARG A 374 -21.47 -29.27 -12.99
N MET A 375 -21.46 -27.99 -13.25
CA MET A 375 -20.52 -27.04 -12.65
C MET A 375 -21.24 -26.16 -11.64
N MET A 376 -20.55 -25.83 -10.56
CA MET A 376 -21.01 -24.90 -9.53
C MET A 376 -19.89 -23.94 -9.15
N VAL A 377 -20.21 -22.68 -9.00
CA VAL A 377 -19.30 -21.67 -8.47
C VAL A 377 -19.68 -21.39 -7.03
N VAL A 378 -18.70 -21.46 -6.13
CA VAL A 378 -18.85 -21.09 -4.72
C VAL A 378 -18.03 -19.86 -4.45
N LEU A 379 -18.70 -18.78 -4.05
CA LEU A 379 -18.07 -17.54 -3.64
C LEU A 379 -17.81 -17.57 -2.13
N ILE A 380 -16.57 -17.37 -1.72
CA ILE A 380 -16.16 -17.36 -0.31
C ILE A 380 -15.48 -16.02 -0.05
N GLY A 381 -16.16 -15.13 0.67
CA GLY A 381 -15.62 -13.81 0.98
C GLY A 381 -16.69 -12.82 1.38
N VAL A 382 -16.31 -11.55 1.41
CA VAL A 382 -17.22 -10.43 1.62
C VAL A 382 -17.49 -9.82 0.25
N CYS A 383 -18.77 -9.63 -0.08
CA CYS A 383 -19.25 -8.91 -1.25
C CYS A 383 -19.76 -7.55 -0.83
#